data_843e958cacb941e1d99a92c667897c7c
#
_entry.id   843e958cacb941e1d99a92c667897c7c
#
_cell.length_a   1.000
_cell.length_b   1.000
_cell.length_c   1.000
_cell.angle_alpha   90.00
_cell.angle_beta   90.00
_cell.angle_gamma   90.00
#
_symmetry.space_group_name_H-M   'P 1'
#
loop_
_entity.id
_entity.type
_entity.pdbx_description
1 polymer ?
#
loop_
_entity_poly.entity_id
_entity_poly.type
_entity_poly.pdbx_seq_one_letter_code
_entity_poly.pdbx_strand_id
1 'polypeptide(L)'
;MSGRRAGKGPAWANPLLWTGAAFVALVVGMPALKPLFAALFPYLERPLYTQESFVALAVAHVELVAASSAVSVLVGVAAGVFVTQPAGVDFRGLVETLVAIGQTFPPVAVLAMAVPVIGFGMWPALIALALYGLLPIVENTVAGLEAVPAAVREAGRGLGMSRIGLLYRVDLPLAAPVIVAGIRTSVIINIGTAAIASTVGATTLGTPIILGLNGANVAYVLQGAVVVGLLAIVVDLGFEQFTARLQRWKRG
;
A
#
# COMPACT_ATOMS: atom_id res chain seq x y z
N MET A 1 -12.46 -39.33 2.82
CA MET A 1 -12.98 -38.01 3.22
C MET A 1 -12.97 -37.11 2.00
N SER A 2 -14.14 -36.76 1.49
CA SER A 2 -14.36 -36.11 0.19
C SER A 2 -13.84 -34.66 0.22
N GLY A 3 -12.75 -34.39 -0.54
CA GLY A 3 -12.26 -33.05 -0.77
C GLY A 3 -13.24 -32.25 -1.62
N ARG A 4 -14.03 -31.37 -1.01
CA ARG A 4 -14.80 -30.36 -1.72
C ARG A 4 -13.82 -29.51 -2.54
N ARG A 5 -13.78 -29.72 -3.85
CA ARG A 5 -13.21 -28.76 -4.79
C ARG A 5 -14.02 -27.47 -4.62
N ALA A 6 -13.40 -26.46 -4.01
CA ALA A 6 -13.96 -25.12 -3.99
C ALA A 6 -14.04 -24.65 -5.46
N GLY A 7 -15.22 -24.84 -6.06
CA GLY A 7 -15.54 -24.36 -7.39
C GLY A 7 -15.33 -22.83 -7.41
N LYS A 8 -14.74 -22.29 -8.47
CA LYS A 8 -14.75 -20.86 -8.73
C LYS A 8 -16.19 -20.42 -8.74
N GLY A 9 -16.62 -19.64 -7.75
CA GLY A 9 -17.92 -18.99 -7.79
C GLY A 9 -18.07 -18.19 -9.10
N PRO A 10 -19.30 -17.96 -9.56
CA PRO A 10 -19.54 -17.22 -10.79
C PRO A 10 -18.83 -15.86 -10.73
N ALA A 11 -18.33 -15.37 -11.88
CA ALA A 11 -17.53 -14.13 -11.96
C ALA A 11 -18.22 -12.91 -11.32
N TRP A 12 -19.55 -12.87 -11.36
CA TRP A 12 -20.37 -11.83 -10.72
C TRP A 12 -20.32 -11.85 -9.18
N ALA A 13 -19.91 -12.96 -8.55
CA ALA A 13 -19.72 -13.04 -7.10
C ALA A 13 -18.36 -12.50 -6.62
N ASN A 14 -17.56 -11.93 -7.53
CA ASN A 14 -16.23 -11.38 -7.19
C ASN A 14 -16.37 -9.97 -6.61
N PRO A 15 -16.07 -9.76 -5.30
CA PRO A 15 -16.22 -8.45 -4.66
C PRO A 15 -15.29 -7.39 -5.29
N LEU A 16 -14.11 -7.78 -5.81
CA LEU A 16 -13.19 -6.84 -6.47
C LEU A 16 -13.81 -6.19 -7.70
N LEU A 17 -14.62 -6.91 -8.49
CA LEU A 17 -15.26 -6.34 -9.67
C LEU A 17 -16.29 -5.26 -9.28
N TRP A 18 -17.08 -5.51 -8.24
CA TRP A 18 -18.10 -4.56 -7.79
C TRP A 18 -17.51 -3.36 -7.09
N THR A 19 -16.52 -3.55 -6.21
CA THR A 19 -15.84 -2.43 -5.56
C THR A 19 -15.02 -1.61 -6.54
N GLY A 20 -14.37 -2.25 -7.51
CA GLY A 20 -13.66 -1.56 -8.60
C GLY A 20 -14.61 -0.78 -9.50
N ALA A 21 -15.74 -1.37 -9.88
CA ALA A 21 -16.78 -0.67 -10.65
C ALA A 21 -17.36 0.52 -9.87
N ALA A 22 -17.64 0.34 -8.57
CA ALA A 22 -18.10 1.41 -7.70
C ALA A 22 -17.07 2.56 -7.58
N PHE A 23 -15.79 2.23 -7.44
CA PHE A 23 -14.70 3.22 -7.42
C PHE A 23 -14.66 4.02 -8.71
N VAL A 24 -14.64 3.36 -9.87
CA VAL A 24 -14.60 4.04 -11.17
C VAL A 24 -15.86 4.87 -11.37
N ALA A 25 -17.05 4.32 -11.08
CA ALA A 25 -18.30 5.04 -11.18
C ALA A 25 -18.35 6.28 -10.29
N LEU A 26 -17.82 6.20 -9.06
CA LEU A 26 -17.77 7.34 -8.16
C LEU A 26 -16.77 8.40 -8.62
N VAL A 27 -15.56 8.00 -9.02
CA VAL A 27 -14.52 8.93 -9.49
C VAL A 27 -14.94 9.66 -10.75
N VAL A 28 -15.52 8.94 -11.74
CA VAL A 28 -15.97 9.53 -12.99
C VAL A 28 -17.31 10.27 -12.81
N GLY A 29 -18.21 9.70 -12.01
CA GLY A 29 -19.56 10.21 -11.79
C GLY A 29 -19.68 11.32 -10.75
N MET A 30 -18.59 11.70 -10.07
CA MET A 30 -18.62 12.71 -8.99
C MET A 30 -19.33 14.01 -9.38
N PRO A 31 -19.13 14.58 -10.59
CA PRO A 31 -19.84 15.79 -11.00
C PRO A 31 -21.37 15.63 -11.02
N ALA A 32 -21.87 14.44 -11.36
CA ALA A 32 -23.30 14.16 -11.40
C ALA A 32 -23.94 14.08 -10.00
N LEU A 33 -23.13 13.92 -8.95
CA LEU A 33 -23.59 13.87 -7.55
C LEU A 33 -23.85 15.26 -6.94
N LYS A 34 -23.68 16.35 -7.71
CA LYS A 34 -23.93 17.71 -7.22
C LYS A 34 -25.32 17.89 -6.57
N PRO A 35 -26.43 17.39 -7.14
CA PRO A 35 -27.75 17.52 -6.50
C PRO A 35 -27.82 16.78 -5.15
N LEU A 36 -27.18 15.61 -5.04
CA LEU A 36 -27.12 14.83 -3.81
C LEU A 36 -26.39 15.60 -2.71
N PHE A 37 -25.20 16.12 -3.00
CA PHE A 37 -24.42 16.89 -2.02
C PHE A 37 -25.12 18.21 -1.66
N ALA A 38 -25.80 18.86 -2.59
CA ALA A 38 -26.60 20.05 -2.29
C ALA A 38 -27.79 19.74 -1.36
N ALA A 39 -28.43 18.60 -1.51
CA ALA A 39 -29.51 18.16 -0.63
C ALA A 39 -29.02 17.75 0.76
N LEU A 40 -27.86 17.09 0.85
CA LEU A 40 -27.27 16.64 2.13
C LEU A 40 -26.66 17.80 2.92
N PHE A 41 -26.16 18.83 2.24
CA PHE A 41 -25.46 19.97 2.84
C PHE A 41 -26.05 21.30 2.36
N PRO A 42 -27.34 21.60 2.64
CA PRO A 42 -28.04 22.79 2.10
C PRO A 42 -27.47 24.11 2.62
N TYR A 43 -26.68 24.08 3.69
CA TYR A 43 -26.03 25.25 4.27
C TYR A 43 -24.68 25.59 3.59
N LEU A 44 -24.17 24.74 2.69
CA LEU A 44 -22.93 24.98 1.95
C LEU A 44 -23.24 25.58 0.59
N GLU A 45 -22.66 26.74 0.28
CA GLU A 45 -22.78 27.35 -1.05
C GLU A 45 -22.18 26.49 -2.17
N ARG A 46 -21.10 25.80 -1.85
CA ARG A 46 -20.35 24.94 -2.78
C ARG A 46 -20.15 23.55 -2.19
N PRO A 47 -21.16 22.68 -2.23
CA PRO A 47 -21.08 21.35 -1.60
C PRO A 47 -20.31 20.34 -2.46
N LEU A 48 -19.96 20.63 -3.71
CA LEU A 48 -19.20 19.76 -4.58
C LEU A 48 -17.82 20.37 -4.88
N TYR A 49 -16.76 19.57 -4.69
CA TYR A 49 -15.41 19.92 -5.08
C TYR A 49 -15.27 19.93 -6.61
N THR A 50 -14.77 21.04 -7.17
CA THR A 50 -14.69 21.27 -8.62
C THR A 50 -13.37 21.90 -9.08
N GLN A 51 -12.38 22.06 -8.18
CA GLN A 51 -11.10 22.69 -8.57
C GLN A 51 -10.29 21.78 -9.49
N GLU A 52 -10.34 20.47 -9.24
CA GLU A 52 -9.73 19.44 -10.06
C GLU A 52 -10.69 18.26 -10.23
N SER A 53 -10.55 17.48 -11.30
CA SER A 53 -11.37 16.28 -11.48
C SER A 53 -10.92 15.17 -10.54
N PHE A 54 -11.88 14.40 -10.00
CA PHE A 54 -11.54 13.23 -9.18
C PHE A 54 -10.75 12.18 -9.95
N VAL A 55 -10.85 12.14 -11.28
CA VAL A 55 -10.03 11.28 -12.14
C VAL A 55 -8.56 11.72 -12.06
N ALA A 56 -8.27 13.00 -12.22
CA ALA A 56 -6.89 13.52 -12.13
C ALA A 56 -6.31 13.30 -10.73
N LEU A 57 -7.09 13.58 -9.67
CA LEU A 57 -6.71 13.33 -8.29
C LEU A 57 -6.41 11.85 -8.03
N ALA A 58 -7.24 10.94 -8.56
CA ALA A 58 -7.05 9.50 -8.39
C ALA A 58 -5.79 9.01 -9.10
N VAL A 59 -5.53 9.47 -10.32
CA VAL A 59 -4.32 9.12 -11.08
C VAL A 59 -3.07 9.59 -10.33
N ALA A 60 -3.01 10.88 -9.95
CA ALA A 60 -1.87 11.42 -9.23
C ALA A 60 -1.65 10.72 -7.87
N HIS A 61 -2.73 10.40 -7.15
CA HIS A 61 -2.67 9.65 -5.90
C HIS A 61 -2.08 8.24 -6.10
N VAL A 62 -2.57 7.52 -7.12
CA VAL A 62 -2.07 6.16 -7.45
C VAL A 62 -0.61 6.22 -7.90
N GLU A 63 -0.21 7.20 -8.70
CA GLU A 63 1.18 7.38 -9.13
C GLU A 63 2.12 7.60 -7.93
N LEU A 64 1.75 8.49 -6.99
CA LEU A 64 2.52 8.74 -5.78
C LEU A 64 2.63 7.48 -4.90
N VAL A 65 1.51 6.79 -4.67
CA VAL A 65 1.49 5.55 -3.87
C VAL A 65 2.28 4.43 -4.56
N ALA A 66 2.15 4.27 -5.86
CA ALA A 66 2.89 3.25 -6.60
C ALA A 66 4.40 3.52 -6.57
N ALA A 67 4.81 4.77 -6.80
CA ALA A 67 6.22 5.15 -6.78
C ALA A 67 6.84 4.96 -5.39
N SER A 68 6.20 5.48 -4.33
CA SER A 68 6.68 5.33 -2.96
C SER A 68 6.70 3.87 -2.50
N SER A 69 5.66 3.09 -2.82
CA SER A 69 5.60 1.67 -2.49
C SER A 69 6.64 0.86 -3.26
N ALA A 70 6.93 1.20 -4.52
CA ALA A 70 8.00 0.54 -5.27
C ALA A 70 9.37 0.73 -4.60
N VAL A 71 9.67 1.94 -4.14
CA VAL A 71 10.89 2.22 -3.36
C VAL A 71 10.90 1.41 -2.07
N SER A 72 9.78 1.43 -1.31
CA SER A 72 9.67 0.66 -0.06
C SER A 72 9.86 -0.84 -0.28
N VAL A 73 9.29 -1.40 -1.35
CA VAL A 73 9.44 -2.83 -1.70
C VAL A 73 10.88 -3.16 -2.03
N LEU A 74 11.52 -2.38 -2.91
CA LEU A 74 12.90 -2.62 -3.30
C LEU A 74 13.84 -2.56 -2.10
N VAL A 75 13.76 -1.49 -1.32
CA VAL A 75 14.63 -1.29 -0.15
C VAL A 75 14.27 -2.24 0.98
N GLY A 76 12.99 -2.39 1.30
CA GLY A 76 12.51 -3.21 2.42
C GLY A 76 12.77 -4.71 2.22
N VAL A 77 12.51 -5.24 1.01
CA VAL A 77 12.82 -6.65 0.71
C VAL A 77 14.32 -6.86 0.69
N ALA A 78 15.11 -5.96 0.07
CA ALA A 78 16.56 -6.07 0.07
C ALA A 78 17.15 -6.04 1.49
N ALA A 79 16.70 -5.13 2.34
CA ALA A 79 17.11 -5.03 3.73
C ALA A 79 16.71 -6.28 4.53
N GLY A 80 15.46 -6.74 4.42
CA GLY A 80 14.98 -7.94 5.09
C GLY A 80 15.73 -9.21 4.65
N VAL A 81 16.02 -9.35 3.35
CA VAL A 81 16.88 -10.44 2.85
C VAL A 81 18.27 -10.30 3.40
N PHE A 82 18.88 -9.12 3.37
CA PHE A 82 20.27 -8.90 3.85
C PHE A 82 20.43 -9.31 5.30
N VAL A 83 19.54 -8.87 6.20
CA VAL A 83 19.67 -9.16 7.65
C VAL A 83 19.38 -10.62 8.02
N THR A 84 18.85 -11.42 7.09
CA THR A 84 18.68 -12.88 7.28
C THR A 84 19.86 -13.68 6.73
N GLN A 85 20.81 -13.03 6.04
CA GLN A 85 22.03 -13.70 5.55
C GLN A 85 23.18 -13.58 6.57
N PRO A 86 24.15 -14.52 6.55
CA PRO A 86 25.29 -14.48 7.48
C PRO A 86 26.09 -13.17 7.46
N ALA A 87 26.14 -12.48 6.32
CA ALA A 87 26.84 -11.21 6.20
C ALA A 87 26.07 -10.01 6.83
N GLY A 88 24.78 -10.14 7.08
CA GLY A 88 23.91 -9.06 7.54
C GLY A 88 23.27 -9.31 8.91
N VAL A 89 23.37 -10.53 9.46
CA VAL A 89 22.66 -10.91 10.68
C VAL A 89 23.01 -10.01 11.88
N ASP A 90 24.24 -9.55 11.97
CA ASP A 90 24.70 -8.66 13.05
C ASP A 90 24.11 -7.26 12.94
N PHE A 91 23.65 -6.86 11.76
CA PHE A 91 22.99 -5.56 11.51
C PHE A 91 21.48 -5.61 11.71
N ARG A 92 20.91 -6.78 12.03
CA ARG A 92 19.44 -6.96 12.13
C ARG A 92 18.81 -5.95 13.10
N GLY A 93 19.32 -5.88 14.34
CA GLY A 93 18.78 -4.97 15.35
C GLY A 93 18.87 -3.48 14.93
N LEU A 94 19.94 -3.11 14.23
CA LEU A 94 20.09 -1.75 13.69
C LEU A 94 19.03 -1.46 12.62
N VAL A 95 18.85 -2.36 11.64
CA VAL A 95 17.88 -2.18 10.55
C VAL A 95 16.46 -2.14 11.11
N GLU A 96 16.09 -3.09 11.98
CA GLU A 96 14.76 -3.12 12.61
C GLU A 96 14.50 -1.83 13.41
N THR A 97 15.48 -1.33 14.15
CA THR A 97 15.36 -0.06 14.90
C THR A 97 15.18 1.13 13.95
N LEU A 98 15.96 1.22 12.87
CA LEU A 98 15.88 2.33 11.92
C LEU A 98 14.53 2.39 11.20
N VAL A 99 14.00 1.25 10.76
CA VAL A 99 12.69 1.22 10.09
C VAL A 99 11.55 1.47 11.07
N ALA A 100 11.67 1.01 12.32
CA ALA A 100 10.69 1.31 13.38
C ALA A 100 10.66 2.80 13.72
N ILE A 101 11.81 3.45 13.84
CA ILE A 101 11.92 4.92 14.02
C ILE A 101 11.22 5.62 12.86
N GLY A 102 11.45 5.20 11.61
CA GLY A 102 10.81 5.80 10.43
C GLY A 102 9.28 5.79 10.50
N GLN A 103 8.68 4.79 11.13
CA GLN A 103 7.22 4.67 11.27
C GLN A 103 6.67 5.33 12.55
N THR A 104 7.50 5.57 13.57
CA THR A 104 7.05 6.26 14.80
C THR A 104 6.89 7.76 14.64
N PHE A 105 7.60 8.38 13.71
CA PHE A 105 7.42 9.80 13.42
C PHE A 105 6.06 10.03 12.74
N PRO A 106 5.28 11.04 13.19
CA PRO A 106 4.06 11.40 12.47
C PRO A 106 4.36 11.78 11.02
N PRO A 107 3.58 11.31 10.01
CA PRO A 107 3.84 11.64 8.60
C PRO A 107 3.93 13.13 8.33
N VAL A 108 3.06 13.92 8.98
CA VAL A 108 3.06 15.38 8.87
C VAL A 108 4.38 15.99 9.35
N ALA A 109 4.99 15.43 10.42
CA ALA A 109 6.27 15.91 10.92
C ALA A 109 7.41 15.62 9.93
N VAL A 110 7.41 14.44 9.30
CA VAL A 110 8.39 14.10 8.25
C VAL A 110 8.25 15.06 7.07
N LEU A 111 7.01 15.33 6.63
CA LEU A 111 6.74 16.29 5.56
C LEU A 111 7.21 17.70 5.94
N ALA A 112 6.91 18.16 7.16
CA ALA A 112 7.33 19.48 7.63
C ALA A 112 8.85 19.65 7.70
N MET A 113 9.60 18.60 8.03
CA MET A 113 11.06 18.60 8.03
C MET A 113 11.66 18.52 6.61
N ALA A 114 10.99 17.82 5.70
CA ALA A 114 11.48 17.65 4.35
C ALA A 114 11.31 18.90 3.47
N VAL A 115 10.19 19.63 3.63
CA VAL A 115 9.86 20.82 2.82
C VAL A 115 10.95 21.89 2.82
N PRO A 116 11.56 22.31 3.95
CA PRO A 116 12.64 23.30 3.94
C PRO A 116 13.88 22.86 3.17
N VAL A 117 14.11 21.56 3.02
CA VAL A 117 15.31 21.00 2.37
C VAL A 117 15.09 20.76 0.88
N ILE A 118 13.95 20.20 0.51
CA ILE A 118 13.69 19.73 -0.87
C ILE A 118 12.50 20.44 -1.54
N GLY A 119 11.87 21.41 -0.86
CA GLY A 119 10.75 22.18 -1.39
C GLY A 119 9.39 21.50 -1.23
N PHE A 120 8.35 22.18 -1.71
CA PHE A 120 6.97 21.66 -1.76
C PHE A 120 6.78 20.71 -2.94
N GLY A 121 5.74 19.87 -2.86
CA GLY A 121 5.28 19.01 -3.96
C GLY A 121 5.46 17.52 -3.72
N MET A 122 5.65 16.77 -4.78
CA MET A 122 5.63 15.29 -4.76
C MET A 122 6.84 14.67 -4.05
N TRP A 123 8.03 15.30 -4.11
CA TRP A 123 9.26 14.69 -3.59
C TRP A 123 9.26 14.47 -2.07
N PRO A 124 8.93 15.48 -1.22
CA PRO A 124 8.82 15.23 0.22
C PRO A 124 7.78 14.15 0.55
N ALA A 125 6.66 14.14 -0.19
CA ALA A 125 5.62 13.14 -0.01
C ALA A 125 6.12 11.73 -0.35
N LEU A 126 6.83 11.56 -1.47
CA LEU A 126 7.38 10.29 -1.91
C LEU A 126 8.36 9.72 -0.86
N ILE A 127 9.27 10.55 -0.34
CA ILE A 127 10.25 10.12 0.66
C ILE A 127 9.53 9.72 1.96
N ALA A 128 8.59 10.54 2.44
CA ALA A 128 7.85 10.24 3.65
C ALA A 128 7.08 8.91 3.54
N LEU A 129 6.33 8.71 2.45
CA LEU A 129 5.59 7.48 2.21
C LEU A 129 6.49 6.26 2.02
N ALA A 130 7.64 6.43 1.34
CA ALA A 130 8.60 5.36 1.18
C ALA A 130 9.15 4.89 2.54
N LEU A 131 9.51 5.81 3.42
CA LEU A 131 9.97 5.50 4.79
C LEU A 131 8.89 4.78 5.60
N TYR A 132 7.64 5.25 5.50
CA TYR A 132 6.50 4.66 6.20
C TYR A 132 6.21 3.23 5.76
N GLY A 133 6.39 2.94 4.48
CA GLY A 133 6.16 1.62 3.91
C GLY A 133 7.23 0.59 4.25
N LEU A 134 8.40 0.97 4.77
CA LEU A 134 9.54 0.06 4.97
C LEU A 134 9.27 -0.98 6.06
N LEU A 135 8.76 -0.56 7.23
CA LEU A 135 8.67 -1.44 8.40
C LEU A 135 7.86 -2.72 8.12
N PRO A 136 6.60 -2.65 7.61
CA PRO A 136 5.82 -3.85 7.34
C PRO A 136 6.51 -4.79 6.34
N ILE A 137 7.26 -4.25 5.39
CA ILE A 137 7.94 -5.04 4.37
C ILE A 137 9.17 -5.73 4.94
N VAL A 138 10.00 -5.03 5.72
CA VAL A 138 11.19 -5.59 6.35
C VAL A 138 10.80 -6.71 7.32
N GLU A 139 9.86 -6.44 8.25
CA GLU A 139 9.40 -7.42 9.24
C GLU A 139 8.83 -8.67 8.57
N ASN A 140 7.96 -8.52 7.58
CA ASN A 140 7.36 -9.66 6.89
C ASN A 140 8.37 -10.40 5.99
N THR A 141 9.39 -9.71 5.46
CA THR A 141 10.46 -10.36 4.70
C THR A 141 11.30 -11.22 5.63
N VAL A 142 11.71 -10.70 6.77
CA VAL A 142 12.46 -11.44 7.79
C VAL A 142 11.64 -12.62 8.29
N ALA A 143 10.41 -12.39 8.75
CA ALA A 143 9.53 -13.43 9.26
C ALA A 143 9.25 -14.52 8.20
N GLY A 144 9.01 -14.14 6.95
CA GLY A 144 8.78 -15.07 5.87
C GLY A 144 9.99 -15.96 5.56
N LEU A 145 11.19 -15.39 5.57
CA LEU A 145 12.42 -16.13 5.37
C LEU A 145 12.74 -17.05 6.57
N GLU A 146 12.52 -16.61 7.80
CA GLU A 146 12.73 -17.43 8.99
C GLU A 146 11.73 -18.59 9.10
N ALA A 147 10.52 -18.42 8.60
CA ALA A 147 9.50 -19.47 8.58
C ALA A 147 9.79 -20.62 7.60
N VAL A 148 10.81 -20.53 6.74
CA VAL A 148 11.19 -21.63 5.83
C VAL A 148 11.78 -22.78 6.64
N PRO A 149 11.23 -24.02 6.54
CA PRO A 149 11.68 -25.15 7.33
C PRO A 149 13.15 -25.50 7.08
N ALA A 150 13.92 -25.75 8.16
CA ALA A 150 15.33 -26.11 8.08
C ALA A 150 15.57 -27.36 7.21
N ALA A 151 14.70 -28.36 7.32
CA ALA A 151 14.78 -29.60 6.54
C ALA A 151 14.75 -29.35 5.02
N VAL A 152 13.98 -28.35 4.55
CA VAL A 152 13.92 -27.99 3.12
C VAL A 152 15.25 -27.36 2.68
N ARG A 153 15.84 -26.53 3.53
CA ARG A 153 17.16 -25.93 3.27
C ARG A 153 18.27 -26.98 3.26
N GLU A 154 18.21 -27.95 4.19
CA GLU A 154 19.17 -29.05 4.27
C GLU A 154 19.08 -29.94 3.03
N ALA A 155 17.87 -30.28 2.57
CA ALA A 155 17.67 -31.04 1.34
C ALA A 155 18.25 -30.29 0.12
N GLY A 156 18.02 -28.97 0.02
CA GLY A 156 18.58 -28.15 -1.05
C GLY A 156 20.12 -28.13 -1.03
N ARG A 157 20.73 -28.05 0.18
CA ARG A 157 22.20 -28.14 0.34
C ARG A 157 22.72 -29.52 -0.05
N GLY A 158 22.02 -30.59 0.36
CA GLY A 158 22.34 -31.95 -0.02
C GLY A 158 22.34 -32.22 -1.52
N LEU A 159 21.48 -31.48 -2.25
CA LEU A 159 21.45 -31.47 -3.73
C LEU A 159 22.51 -30.56 -4.38
N GLY A 160 23.42 -29.99 -3.60
CA GLY A 160 24.51 -29.14 -4.10
C GLY A 160 24.11 -27.71 -4.43
N MET A 161 22.96 -27.22 -3.95
CA MET A 161 22.57 -25.81 -4.19
C MET A 161 23.52 -24.85 -3.50
N SER A 162 24.00 -23.84 -4.22
CA SER A 162 24.72 -22.72 -3.64
C SER A 162 23.81 -21.88 -2.73
N ARG A 163 24.38 -21.06 -1.84
CA ARG A 163 23.60 -20.16 -0.96
C ARG A 163 22.66 -19.26 -1.75
N ILE A 164 23.14 -18.68 -2.85
CA ILE A 164 22.34 -17.82 -3.73
C ILE A 164 21.25 -18.65 -4.43
N GLY A 165 21.60 -19.85 -4.91
CA GLY A 165 20.62 -20.76 -5.51
C GLY A 165 19.52 -21.15 -4.53
N LEU A 166 19.87 -21.43 -3.27
CA LEU A 166 18.91 -21.73 -2.20
C LEU A 166 18.00 -20.55 -1.92
N LEU A 167 18.56 -19.33 -1.80
CA LEU A 167 17.78 -18.11 -1.57
C LEU A 167 16.72 -17.88 -2.66
N TYR A 168 17.12 -17.91 -3.94
CA TYR A 168 16.20 -17.57 -5.04
C TYR A 168 15.25 -18.71 -5.42
N ARG A 169 15.66 -19.98 -5.29
CA ARG A 169 14.87 -21.13 -5.73
C ARG A 169 14.06 -21.79 -4.62
N VAL A 170 14.40 -21.53 -3.36
CA VAL A 170 13.77 -22.17 -2.20
C VAL A 170 13.23 -21.13 -1.24
N ASP A 171 14.11 -20.31 -0.63
CA ASP A 171 13.71 -19.42 0.46
C ASP A 171 12.72 -18.36 0.02
N LEU A 172 13.03 -17.57 -1.00
CA LEU A 172 12.14 -16.50 -1.49
C LEU A 172 10.79 -17.02 -2.01
N PRO A 173 10.72 -18.09 -2.84
CA PRO A 173 9.43 -18.64 -3.24
C PRO A 173 8.59 -19.15 -2.08
N LEU A 174 9.19 -19.73 -1.04
CA LEU A 174 8.48 -20.20 0.15
C LEU A 174 8.05 -19.03 1.05
N ALA A 175 8.87 -18.00 1.18
CA ALA A 175 8.58 -16.80 1.95
C ALA A 175 7.59 -15.84 1.24
N ALA A 176 7.46 -15.95 -0.10
CA ALA A 176 6.69 -15.00 -0.91
C ALA A 176 5.29 -14.66 -0.38
N PRO A 177 4.46 -15.60 0.12
CA PRO A 177 3.13 -15.23 0.64
C PRO A 177 3.19 -14.30 1.85
N VAL A 178 4.21 -14.45 2.71
CA VAL A 178 4.40 -13.60 3.90
C VAL A 178 4.96 -12.24 3.48
N ILE A 179 5.93 -12.23 2.56
CA ILE A 179 6.49 -10.99 1.99
C ILE A 179 5.37 -10.17 1.32
N VAL A 180 4.54 -10.81 0.51
CA VAL A 180 3.40 -10.14 -0.16
C VAL A 180 2.38 -9.60 0.86
N ALA A 181 2.18 -10.27 1.99
CA ALA A 181 1.34 -9.74 3.06
C ALA A 181 1.91 -8.44 3.65
N GLY A 182 3.23 -8.35 3.86
CA GLY A 182 3.91 -7.12 4.28
C GLY A 182 3.78 -6.00 3.25
N ILE A 183 3.96 -6.32 1.95
CA ILE A 183 3.76 -5.37 0.86
C ILE A 183 2.32 -4.85 0.82
N ARG A 184 1.32 -5.74 0.95
CA ARG A 184 -0.10 -5.39 1.05
C ARG A 184 -0.34 -4.37 2.16
N THR A 185 0.14 -4.66 3.36
CA THR A 185 0.00 -3.77 4.52
C THR A 185 0.62 -2.40 4.25
N SER A 186 1.84 -2.37 3.72
CA SER A 186 2.55 -1.14 3.36
C SER A 186 1.79 -0.29 2.34
N VAL A 187 1.31 -0.90 1.25
CA VAL A 187 0.55 -0.18 0.20
C VAL A 187 -0.75 0.40 0.75
N ILE A 188 -1.48 -0.35 1.58
CA ILE A 188 -2.74 0.14 2.18
C ILE A 188 -2.48 1.32 3.12
N ILE A 189 -1.44 1.25 3.94
CA ILE A 189 -1.00 2.37 4.79
C ILE A 189 -0.66 3.58 3.92
N ASN A 190 0.11 3.38 2.85
CA ASN A 190 0.50 4.45 1.94
C ASN A 190 -0.70 5.10 1.24
N ILE A 191 -1.73 4.35 0.83
CA ILE A 191 -2.97 4.91 0.25
C ILE A 191 -3.62 5.88 1.25
N GLY A 192 -3.80 5.49 2.50
CA GLY A 192 -4.38 6.38 3.51
C GLY A 192 -3.50 7.60 3.81
N THR A 193 -2.20 7.38 3.98
CA THR A 193 -1.22 8.42 4.35
C THR A 193 -0.96 9.40 3.21
N ALA A 194 -1.05 8.98 1.95
CA ALA A 194 -0.87 9.86 0.79
C ALA A 194 -1.90 11.00 0.72
N ALA A 195 -3.05 10.88 1.40
CA ALA A 195 -4.00 11.97 1.52
C ALA A 195 -3.40 13.21 2.21
N ILE A 196 -2.47 13.00 3.17
CA ILE A 196 -1.82 14.10 3.91
C ILE A 196 -0.78 14.81 3.02
N ALA A 197 -0.27 14.19 1.96
CA ALA A 197 0.69 14.80 1.06
C ALA A 197 0.18 16.10 0.40
N SER A 198 -1.14 16.27 0.34
CA SER A 198 -1.77 17.52 -0.15
C SER A 198 -1.44 18.74 0.73
N THR A 199 -1.05 18.54 1.99
CA THR A 199 -0.59 19.64 2.88
C THR A 199 0.72 20.28 2.42
N VAL A 200 1.52 19.54 1.66
CA VAL A 200 2.81 20.01 1.11
C VAL A 200 2.73 20.26 -0.40
N GLY A 201 1.53 20.41 -0.95
CA GLY A 201 1.31 20.77 -2.34
C GLY A 201 1.39 19.60 -3.34
N ALA A 202 1.39 18.36 -2.86
CA ALA A 202 1.24 17.21 -3.75
C ALA A 202 -0.24 17.01 -4.11
N THR A 203 -0.55 16.92 -5.40
CA THR A 203 -1.91 16.62 -5.88
C THR A 203 -2.26 15.18 -5.54
N THR A 204 -3.31 14.96 -4.73
CA THR A 204 -3.81 13.63 -4.37
C THR A 204 -5.32 13.66 -4.12
N LEU A 205 -5.92 12.48 -3.91
CA LEU A 205 -7.31 12.36 -3.41
C LEU A 205 -7.50 13.01 -2.02
N GLY A 206 -6.40 13.36 -1.35
CA GLY A 206 -6.43 14.14 -0.10
C GLY A 206 -6.69 15.63 -0.31
N THR A 207 -6.51 16.17 -1.51
CA THR A 207 -6.70 17.60 -1.78
C THR A 207 -8.09 18.11 -1.36
N PRO A 208 -9.21 17.47 -1.75
CA PRO A 208 -10.53 17.88 -1.25
C PRO A 208 -10.67 17.70 0.27
N ILE A 209 -10.02 16.71 0.88
CA ILE A 209 -10.05 16.51 2.34
C ILE A 209 -9.39 17.71 3.05
N ILE A 210 -8.18 18.06 2.66
CA ILE A 210 -7.41 19.14 3.28
C ILE A 210 -8.09 20.49 3.05
N LEU A 211 -8.59 20.76 1.84
CA LEU A 211 -9.33 21.97 1.55
C LEU A 211 -10.67 22.04 2.31
N GLY A 212 -11.33 20.89 2.48
CA GLY A 212 -12.56 20.79 3.25
C GLY A 212 -12.33 21.05 4.74
N LEU A 213 -11.23 20.53 5.31
CA LEU A 213 -10.86 20.79 6.69
C LEU A 213 -10.55 22.28 6.94
N ASN A 214 -9.74 22.88 6.06
CA ASN A 214 -9.34 24.28 6.18
C ASN A 214 -10.50 25.26 5.95
N GLY A 215 -11.44 24.90 5.04
CA GLY A 215 -12.60 25.72 4.69
C GLY A 215 -13.90 25.35 5.43
N ALA A 216 -13.84 24.50 6.45
CA ALA A 216 -15.01 23.97 7.16
C ALA A 216 -16.09 23.37 6.24
N ASN A 217 -15.68 22.81 5.10
CA ASN A 217 -16.55 22.18 4.11
C ASN A 217 -16.54 20.65 4.28
N VAL A 218 -17.45 20.15 5.11
CA VAL A 218 -17.57 18.71 5.41
C VAL A 218 -17.89 17.88 4.16
N ALA A 219 -18.58 18.45 3.18
CA ALA A 219 -18.91 17.75 1.93
C ALA A 219 -17.63 17.39 1.14
N TYR A 220 -16.65 18.29 1.08
CA TYR A 220 -15.35 18.01 0.44
C TYR A 220 -14.59 16.91 1.17
N VAL A 221 -14.59 16.96 2.52
CA VAL A 221 -13.95 15.93 3.35
C VAL A 221 -14.54 14.55 3.04
N LEU A 222 -15.87 14.45 2.99
CA LEU A 222 -16.55 13.18 2.70
C LEU A 222 -16.25 12.68 1.28
N GLN A 223 -16.25 13.56 0.28
CA GLN A 223 -15.94 13.19 -1.11
C GLN A 223 -14.56 12.56 -1.22
N GLY A 224 -13.54 13.22 -0.69
CA GLY A 224 -12.18 12.69 -0.69
C GLY A 224 -12.03 11.41 0.13
N ALA A 225 -12.56 11.39 1.36
CA ALA A 225 -12.42 10.26 2.27
C ALA A 225 -13.08 8.98 1.74
N VAL A 226 -14.28 9.08 1.14
CA VAL A 226 -14.98 7.92 0.55
C VAL A 226 -14.19 7.37 -0.64
N VAL A 227 -13.64 8.23 -1.51
CA VAL A 227 -12.87 7.79 -2.67
C VAL A 227 -11.55 7.14 -2.24
N VAL A 228 -10.83 7.72 -1.26
CA VAL A 228 -9.59 7.12 -0.70
C VAL A 228 -9.90 5.77 -0.05
N GLY A 229 -10.94 5.68 0.77
CA GLY A 229 -11.34 4.44 1.42
C GLY A 229 -11.71 3.35 0.42
N LEU A 230 -12.45 3.71 -0.64
CA LEU A 230 -12.84 2.77 -1.69
C LEU A 230 -11.63 2.30 -2.51
N LEU A 231 -10.67 3.18 -2.80
CA LEU A 231 -9.40 2.82 -3.42
C LEU A 231 -8.63 1.81 -2.57
N ALA A 232 -8.53 2.04 -1.27
CA ALA A 232 -7.87 1.13 -0.34
C ALA A 232 -8.52 -0.27 -0.35
N ILE A 233 -9.86 -0.35 -0.34
CA ILE A 233 -10.60 -1.61 -0.42
C ILE A 233 -10.34 -2.32 -1.75
N VAL A 234 -10.36 -1.61 -2.87
CA VAL A 234 -10.09 -2.19 -4.20
C VAL A 234 -8.69 -2.80 -4.26
N VAL A 235 -7.69 -2.07 -3.78
CA VAL A 235 -6.30 -2.54 -3.76
C VAL A 235 -6.14 -3.72 -2.80
N ASP A 236 -6.77 -3.66 -1.64
CA ASP A 236 -6.76 -4.75 -0.64
C ASP A 236 -7.32 -6.07 -1.21
N LEU A 237 -8.49 -6.01 -1.83
CA LEU A 237 -9.11 -7.16 -2.51
C LEU A 237 -8.25 -7.66 -3.69
N GLY A 238 -7.55 -6.76 -4.38
CA GLY A 238 -6.59 -7.12 -5.42
C GLY A 238 -5.43 -7.97 -4.88
N PHE A 239 -4.83 -7.55 -3.77
CA PHE A 239 -3.77 -8.30 -3.08
C PHE A 239 -4.27 -9.65 -2.54
N GLU A 240 -5.49 -9.69 -1.98
CA GLU A 240 -6.09 -10.94 -1.51
C GLU A 240 -6.20 -11.98 -2.64
N GLN A 241 -6.72 -11.56 -3.80
CA GLN A 241 -6.81 -12.45 -4.96
C GLN A 241 -5.44 -12.87 -5.49
N PHE A 242 -4.48 -11.95 -5.51
CA PHE A 242 -3.11 -12.26 -5.92
C PHE A 242 -2.47 -13.29 -4.98
N THR A 243 -2.55 -13.09 -3.69
CA THR A 243 -2.02 -14.03 -2.67
C THR A 243 -2.70 -15.39 -2.74
N ALA A 244 -4.02 -15.43 -2.95
CA ALA A 244 -4.76 -16.68 -3.15
C ALA A 244 -4.29 -17.46 -4.39
N ARG A 245 -3.88 -16.77 -5.47
CA ARG A 245 -3.29 -17.42 -6.65
C ARG A 245 -1.91 -17.99 -6.38
N LEU A 246 -1.04 -17.26 -5.66
CA LEU A 246 0.27 -17.75 -5.24
C LEU A 246 0.19 -19.00 -4.39
N GLN A 247 -0.78 -19.08 -3.45
CA GLN A 247 -0.95 -20.24 -2.59
C GLN A 247 -1.49 -21.48 -3.32
N ARG A 248 -2.29 -21.30 -4.36
CA ARG A 248 -2.80 -22.42 -5.18
C ARG A 248 -1.71 -23.14 -5.94
N TRP A 249 -0.70 -22.41 -6.43
CA TRP A 249 0.45 -22.99 -7.11
C TRP A 249 1.26 -23.93 -6.20
N LYS A 250 1.26 -23.69 -4.87
CA LYS A 250 1.94 -24.56 -3.89
C LYS A 250 1.18 -25.87 -3.56
N ARG A 251 -0.10 -25.98 -3.96
CA ARG A 251 -0.97 -27.15 -3.66
C ARG A 251 -1.16 -28.10 -4.85
N GLY A 252 -0.65 -27.78 -6.01
CA GLY A 252 -0.63 -28.62 -7.21
C GLY A 252 0.76 -29.16 -7.49
#